data_0244ec65f44b543df9c94148968eefc4
#
_entry.id   0244ec65f44b543df9c94148968eefc4
#
_cell.length_a   1.000
_cell.length_b   1.000
_cell.length_c   1.000
_cell.angle_alpha   90.00
_cell.angle_beta   90.00
_cell.angle_gamma   90.00
#
_symmetry.space_group_name_H-M   'P 1'
#
loop_
_entity.id
_entity.type
_entity.pdbx_description
1 polymer ?
#
loop_
_entity_poly.entity_id
_entity_poly.type
_entity_poly.pdbx_seq_one_letter_code
_entity_poly.pdbx_strand_id
1 'polypeptide(L)'
;MSGADNLADMGAPLATGYRRFVTRRMVWLCALAAALCLATVVNVMTGPAGFSLGQVIDGLLHPDALEPGAYVILWEVRLPFALMAIVVGACLGLAGAEMQTVLNNPLASPQTLGVMYAATLGASLAIVFNLAAPLGLPETYVVPVFAFAGAIASAAVILLLSRVYGATVDTVILFGIALVFALQALIQLIQFVADSDSLQQIVFWTMGSLTRATWEKVAIVGAVFALCLPASIRQVWAMTALRGGEDYARSYGVAVDRLRLTVLLRVSAMTAVAVAFTGVIG
;
A
#
# COMPACT_ATOMS: atom_id res chain seq x y z
N MET A 1 17.08 -49.31 -26.83
CA MET A 1 15.72 -48.89 -26.45
C MET A 1 15.67 -48.79 -24.90
N SER A 2 16.24 -47.78 -24.24
CA SER A 2 16.16 -47.68 -22.78
C SER A 2 16.37 -46.24 -22.22
N GLY A 3 16.61 -45.25 -23.05
CA GLY A 3 16.82 -43.87 -22.51
C GLY A 3 15.57 -42.96 -22.55
N ALA A 4 14.65 -43.22 -23.48
CA ALA A 4 13.45 -42.39 -23.65
C ALA A 4 12.36 -42.70 -22.62
N ASP A 5 12.24 -43.98 -22.21
CA ASP A 5 11.25 -44.41 -21.21
C ASP A 5 11.58 -43.87 -19.79
N ASN A 6 12.86 -43.76 -19.43
CA ASN A 6 13.29 -43.20 -18.17
C ASN A 6 13.02 -41.69 -18.04
N LEU A 7 13.07 -40.93 -19.16
CA LEU A 7 12.77 -39.50 -19.13
C LEU A 7 11.26 -39.20 -19.01
N ALA A 8 10.43 -40.07 -19.57
CA ALA A 8 8.97 -39.96 -19.45
C ALA A 8 8.48 -40.26 -18.01
N ASP A 9 9.10 -41.24 -17.36
CA ASP A 9 8.74 -41.63 -15.98
C ASP A 9 9.23 -40.59 -14.91
N MET A 10 10.33 -39.89 -15.20
CA MET A 10 10.77 -38.74 -14.37
C MET A 10 9.91 -37.47 -14.50
N GLY A 11 9.21 -37.31 -15.62
CA GLY A 11 8.34 -36.15 -15.88
C GLY A 11 7.00 -36.23 -15.14
N ALA A 12 6.46 -37.41 -14.95
CA ALA A 12 5.16 -37.63 -14.30
C ALA A 12 5.13 -37.18 -12.83
N PRO A 13 6.11 -37.48 -11.96
CA PRO A 13 6.12 -37.02 -10.60
C PRO A 13 6.33 -35.49 -10.47
N LEU A 14 7.08 -34.87 -11.40
CA LEU A 14 7.27 -33.41 -11.43
C LEU A 14 5.98 -32.68 -11.84
N ALA A 15 5.27 -33.17 -12.85
CA ALA A 15 4.00 -32.61 -13.30
C ALA A 15 2.90 -32.71 -12.20
N THR A 16 2.83 -33.85 -11.51
CA THR A 16 1.86 -34.02 -10.40
C THR A 16 2.22 -33.17 -9.19
N GLY A 17 3.50 -33.02 -8.87
CA GLY A 17 4.00 -32.12 -7.82
C GLY A 17 3.65 -30.64 -8.13
N TYR A 18 3.89 -30.20 -9.37
CA TYR A 18 3.54 -28.86 -9.81
C TYR A 18 2.03 -28.60 -9.78
N ARG A 19 1.21 -29.54 -10.26
CA ARG A 19 -0.25 -29.42 -10.18
C ARG A 19 -0.74 -29.28 -8.74
N ARG A 20 -0.26 -30.09 -7.81
CA ARG A 20 -0.60 -30.00 -6.38
C ARG A 20 -0.21 -28.61 -5.80
N PHE A 21 0.96 -28.12 -6.17
CA PHE A 21 1.43 -26.81 -5.74
C PHE A 21 0.54 -25.69 -6.26
N VAL A 22 0.17 -25.70 -7.55
CA VAL A 22 -0.74 -24.72 -8.14
C VAL A 22 -2.13 -24.81 -7.53
N THR A 23 -2.70 -26.02 -7.41
CA THR A 23 -4.02 -26.23 -6.80
C THR A 23 -4.07 -25.72 -5.37
N ARG A 24 -3.06 -26.03 -4.55
CA ARG A 24 -2.98 -25.52 -3.18
C ARG A 24 -2.96 -24.01 -3.12
N ARG A 25 -2.23 -23.34 -4.02
CA ARG A 25 -2.20 -21.87 -4.11
C ARG A 25 -3.56 -21.31 -4.53
N MET A 26 -4.22 -21.93 -5.51
CA MET A 26 -5.56 -21.50 -5.92
C MET A 26 -6.57 -21.64 -4.80
N VAL A 27 -6.53 -22.75 -4.04
CA VAL A 27 -7.40 -22.93 -2.86
C VAL A 27 -7.19 -21.83 -1.84
N TRP A 28 -5.92 -21.50 -1.52
CA TRP A 28 -5.63 -20.39 -0.60
C TRP A 28 -6.11 -19.04 -1.13
N LEU A 29 -5.94 -18.75 -2.41
CA LEU A 29 -6.43 -17.51 -3.02
C LEU A 29 -7.96 -17.42 -2.96
N CYS A 30 -8.66 -18.51 -3.30
CA CYS A 30 -10.12 -18.55 -3.17
C CYS A 30 -10.59 -18.41 -1.73
N ALA A 31 -9.91 -19.06 -0.77
CA ALA A 31 -10.23 -18.94 0.65
C ALA A 31 -10.03 -17.51 1.17
N LEU A 32 -8.92 -16.85 0.78
CA LEU A 32 -8.65 -15.46 1.14
C LEU A 32 -9.66 -14.50 0.49
N ALA A 33 -10.02 -14.73 -0.78
CA ALA A 33 -11.04 -13.93 -1.46
C ALA A 33 -12.41 -14.08 -0.78
N ALA A 34 -12.80 -15.31 -0.42
CA ALA A 34 -14.03 -15.57 0.32
C ALA A 34 -14.01 -14.91 1.71
N ALA A 35 -12.88 -14.99 2.43
CA ALA A 35 -12.70 -14.33 3.72
C ALA A 35 -12.80 -12.80 3.59
N LEU A 36 -12.23 -12.20 2.54
CA LEU A 36 -12.32 -10.77 2.26
C LEU A 36 -13.78 -10.36 1.99
N CYS A 37 -14.49 -11.11 1.16
CA CYS A 37 -15.92 -10.85 0.89
C CYS A 37 -16.74 -10.94 2.18
N LEU A 38 -16.52 -11.99 2.98
CA LEU A 38 -17.22 -12.16 4.27
C LEU A 38 -16.90 -11.02 5.23
N ALA A 39 -15.62 -10.65 5.37
CA ALA A 39 -15.20 -9.53 6.23
C ALA A 39 -15.83 -8.21 5.77
N THR A 40 -15.91 -7.97 4.47
CA THR A 40 -16.55 -6.78 3.90
C THR A 40 -18.04 -6.73 4.24
N VAL A 41 -18.76 -7.84 4.06
CA VAL A 41 -20.19 -7.94 4.41
C VAL A 41 -20.39 -7.72 5.90
N VAL A 42 -19.61 -8.41 6.75
CA VAL A 42 -19.68 -8.24 8.21
C VAL A 42 -19.39 -6.79 8.60
N ASN A 43 -18.39 -6.16 8.01
CA ASN A 43 -18.03 -4.75 8.27
C ASN A 43 -19.20 -3.81 7.93
N VAL A 44 -19.86 -4.00 6.77
CA VAL A 44 -21.00 -3.19 6.35
C VAL A 44 -22.22 -3.43 7.25
N MET A 45 -22.42 -4.63 7.76
CA MET A 45 -23.54 -4.96 8.68
C MET A 45 -23.30 -4.43 10.10
N THR A 46 -22.04 -4.45 10.57
CA THR A 46 -21.67 -4.15 11.97
C THR A 46 -21.51 -2.65 12.17
N GLY A 47 -22.08 -2.10 13.25
CA GLY A 47 -21.93 -0.70 13.65
C GLY A 47 -23.14 -0.19 14.43
N PRO A 48 -23.14 1.09 14.87
CA PRO A 48 -24.19 1.64 15.74
C PRO A 48 -25.62 1.50 15.21
N ALA A 49 -25.80 1.51 13.88
CA ALA A 49 -27.11 1.40 13.22
C ALA A 49 -27.46 -0.03 12.76
N GLY A 50 -26.73 -1.07 13.20
CA GLY A 50 -26.98 -2.49 12.94
C GLY A 50 -27.88 -2.84 11.75
N PHE A 51 -27.32 -3.04 10.54
CA PHE A 51 -28.12 -3.48 9.39
C PHE A 51 -28.17 -5.00 9.32
N SER A 52 -29.35 -5.55 9.03
CA SER A 52 -29.46 -6.95 8.63
C SER A 52 -28.93 -7.15 7.21
N LEU A 53 -28.53 -8.38 6.89
CA LEU A 53 -28.04 -8.72 5.53
C LEU A 53 -29.09 -8.35 4.46
N GLY A 54 -30.36 -8.59 4.72
CA GLY A 54 -31.46 -8.23 3.82
C GLY A 54 -31.52 -6.72 3.56
N GLN A 55 -31.41 -5.90 4.61
CA GLN A 55 -31.38 -4.44 4.48
C GLN A 55 -30.16 -3.93 3.70
N VAL A 56 -28.99 -4.55 3.88
CA VAL A 56 -27.81 -4.20 3.10
C VAL A 56 -28.02 -4.53 1.62
N ILE A 57 -28.51 -5.72 1.30
CA ILE A 57 -28.77 -6.14 -0.10
C ILE A 57 -29.84 -5.25 -0.73
N ASP A 58 -30.94 -5.01 -0.04
CA ASP A 58 -32.01 -4.17 -0.55
C ASP A 58 -31.56 -2.72 -0.73
N GLY A 59 -30.82 -2.18 0.23
CA GLY A 59 -30.26 -0.83 0.14
C GLY A 59 -29.19 -0.65 -0.94
N LEU A 60 -28.50 -1.73 -1.35
CA LEU A 60 -27.58 -1.70 -2.50
C LEU A 60 -28.33 -1.76 -3.83
N LEU A 61 -29.44 -2.52 -3.89
CA LEU A 61 -30.23 -2.69 -5.11
C LEU A 61 -31.21 -1.54 -5.34
N HIS A 62 -31.76 -0.97 -4.27
CA HIS A 62 -32.77 0.08 -4.30
C HIS A 62 -32.36 1.27 -3.39
N PRO A 63 -31.32 2.03 -3.75
CA PRO A 63 -30.82 3.14 -2.92
C PRO A 63 -31.89 4.19 -2.62
N ASP A 64 -32.75 4.45 -3.59
CA ASP A 64 -33.80 5.47 -3.52
C ASP A 64 -34.97 5.08 -2.57
N ALA A 65 -35.06 3.81 -2.20
CA ALA A 65 -36.07 3.30 -1.26
C ALA A 65 -35.64 3.38 0.20
N LEU A 66 -34.36 3.71 0.46
CA LEU A 66 -33.83 3.85 1.82
C LEU A 66 -34.33 5.13 2.50
N GLU A 67 -34.56 5.04 3.81
CA GLU A 67 -34.71 6.24 4.62
C GLU A 67 -33.43 7.11 4.55
N PRO A 68 -33.55 8.44 4.56
CA PRO A 68 -32.41 9.35 4.40
C PRO A 68 -31.25 9.05 5.35
N GLY A 69 -31.53 8.69 6.60
CA GLY A 69 -30.52 8.33 7.59
C GLY A 69 -29.80 7.02 7.27
N ALA A 70 -30.54 6.00 6.81
CA ALA A 70 -30.01 4.71 6.40
C ALA A 70 -29.14 4.83 5.13
N TYR A 71 -29.57 5.66 4.18
CA TYR A 71 -28.82 5.96 2.98
C TYR A 71 -27.43 6.56 3.32
N VAL A 72 -27.40 7.61 4.13
CA VAL A 72 -26.14 8.27 4.53
C VAL A 72 -25.21 7.27 5.23
N ILE A 73 -25.75 6.48 6.17
CA ILE A 73 -24.93 5.50 6.90
C ILE A 73 -24.37 4.43 5.94
N LEU A 74 -25.17 3.88 5.05
CA LEU A 74 -24.75 2.81 4.15
C LEU A 74 -23.85 3.33 3.04
N TRP A 75 -24.30 4.36 2.29
CA TRP A 75 -23.66 4.82 1.08
C TRP A 75 -22.53 5.84 1.30
N GLU A 76 -22.68 6.75 2.30
CA GLU A 76 -21.69 7.81 2.50
C GLU A 76 -20.65 7.47 3.57
N VAL A 77 -20.93 6.49 4.44
CA VAL A 77 -20.01 6.14 5.53
C VAL A 77 -19.47 4.71 5.35
N ARG A 78 -20.32 3.68 5.32
CA ARG A 78 -19.87 2.29 5.41
C ARG A 78 -19.26 1.75 4.13
N LEU A 79 -19.85 2.04 2.98
CA LEU A 79 -19.32 1.59 1.71
C LEU A 79 -17.96 2.24 1.39
N PRO A 80 -17.78 3.56 1.50
CA PRO A 80 -16.46 4.16 1.32
C PRO A 80 -15.41 3.61 2.30
N PHE A 81 -15.78 3.41 3.57
CA PHE A 81 -14.89 2.80 4.57
C PHE A 81 -14.44 1.39 4.16
N ALA A 82 -15.38 0.51 3.81
CA ALA A 82 -15.10 -0.87 3.42
C ALA A 82 -14.25 -0.94 2.13
N LEU A 83 -14.59 -0.14 1.13
CA LEU A 83 -13.83 -0.06 -0.12
C LEU A 83 -12.43 0.55 0.09
N MET A 84 -12.30 1.56 0.94
CA MET A 84 -11.00 2.12 1.29
C MET A 84 -10.11 1.06 1.95
N ALA A 85 -10.64 0.24 2.87
CA ALA A 85 -9.91 -0.86 3.49
C ALA A 85 -9.38 -1.85 2.45
N ILE A 86 -10.20 -2.20 1.45
CA ILE A 86 -9.80 -3.11 0.36
C ILE A 86 -8.70 -2.49 -0.49
N VAL A 87 -8.88 -1.25 -0.93
CA VAL A 87 -7.94 -0.60 -1.86
C VAL A 87 -6.61 -0.27 -1.18
N VAL A 88 -6.65 0.24 0.05
CA VAL A 88 -5.43 0.49 0.84
C VAL A 88 -4.71 -0.81 1.13
N GLY A 89 -5.43 -1.87 1.54
CA GLY A 89 -4.87 -3.19 1.75
C GLY A 89 -4.23 -3.76 0.48
N ALA A 90 -4.86 -3.58 -0.68
CA ALA A 90 -4.31 -3.98 -1.97
C ALA A 90 -3.03 -3.19 -2.34
N CYS A 91 -3.03 -1.87 -2.12
CA CYS A 91 -1.84 -1.02 -2.33
C CYS A 91 -0.66 -1.48 -1.46
N LEU A 92 -0.88 -1.60 -0.15
CA LEU A 92 0.17 -1.96 0.80
C LEU A 92 0.64 -3.41 0.62
N GLY A 93 -0.29 -4.34 0.34
CA GLY A 93 0.04 -5.74 0.09
C GLY A 93 0.88 -5.92 -1.19
N LEU A 94 0.52 -5.25 -2.29
CA LEU A 94 1.30 -5.27 -3.53
C LEU A 94 2.66 -4.59 -3.32
N ALA A 95 2.68 -3.42 -2.68
CA ALA A 95 3.90 -2.69 -2.36
C ALA A 95 4.86 -3.51 -1.51
N GLY A 96 4.36 -4.18 -0.46
CA GLY A 96 5.15 -5.06 0.39
C GLY A 96 5.73 -6.26 -0.37
N ALA A 97 4.91 -6.94 -1.18
CA ALA A 97 5.34 -8.10 -1.97
C ALA A 97 6.43 -7.74 -2.99
N GLU A 98 6.28 -6.60 -3.67
CA GLU A 98 7.28 -6.11 -4.61
C GLU A 98 8.57 -5.69 -3.92
N MET A 99 8.47 -5.00 -2.79
CA MET A 99 9.62 -4.56 -2.02
C MET A 99 10.45 -5.73 -1.50
N GLN A 100 9.80 -6.73 -0.90
CA GLN A 100 10.46 -7.96 -0.44
C GLN A 100 11.17 -8.69 -1.58
N THR A 101 10.57 -8.70 -2.76
CA THR A 101 11.14 -9.36 -3.94
C THR A 101 12.35 -8.59 -4.48
N VAL A 102 12.25 -7.27 -4.63
CA VAL A 102 13.29 -6.43 -5.24
C VAL A 102 14.50 -6.27 -4.33
N LEU A 103 14.31 -6.25 -3.02
CA LEU A 103 15.39 -6.21 -2.03
C LEU A 103 15.82 -7.61 -1.58
N ASN A 104 15.23 -8.67 -2.13
CA ASN A 104 15.46 -10.06 -1.73
C ASN A 104 15.52 -10.23 -0.20
N ASN A 105 14.63 -9.52 0.49
CA ASN A 105 14.58 -9.48 1.95
C ASN A 105 13.11 -9.62 2.41
N PRO A 106 12.73 -10.69 3.09
CA PRO A 106 11.37 -10.91 3.57
C PRO A 106 10.93 -9.91 4.65
N LEU A 107 11.85 -9.20 5.28
CA LEU A 107 11.58 -8.17 6.28
C LEU A 107 11.42 -6.76 5.68
N ALA A 108 11.66 -6.62 4.38
CA ALA A 108 11.52 -5.33 3.72
C ALA A 108 10.04 -4.92 3.62
N SER A 109 9.77 -3.66 3.91
CA SER A 109 8.45 -3.04 3.79
C SER A 109 8.59 -1.59 3.33
N PRO A 110 7.55 -0.95 2.80
CA PRO A 110 7.58 0.47 2.47
C PRO A 110 7.96 1.37 3.65
N GLN A 111 7.70 0.92 4.88
CA GLN A 111 8.06 1.62 6.11
C GLN A 111 9.59 1.73 6.28
N THR A 112 10.34 0.71 5.84
CA THR A 112 11.82 0.71 5.92
C THR A 112 12.49 1.74 5.01
N LEU A 113 11.76 2.30 4.04
CA LEU A 113 12.22 3.43 3.19
C LEU A 113 11.87 4.81 3.78
N GLY A 114 11.30 4.87 4.97
CA GLY A 114 10.92 6.14 5.60
C GLY A 114 9.71 6.84 4.98
N VAL A 115 9.01 6.23 4.03
CA VAL A 115 7.86 6.84 3.32
C VAL A 115 6.78 7.28 4.30
N MET A 116 6.46 6.45 5.30
CA MET A 116 5.44 6.76 6.31
C MET A 116 5.88 7.92 7.24
N TYR A 117 7.14 7.92 7.66
CA TYR A 117 7.69 9.00 8.49
C TYR A 117 7.76 10.32 7.73
N ALA A 118 8.11 10.29 6.46
CA ALA A 118 8.10 11.48 5.61
C ALA A 118 6.69 12.02 5.36
N ALA A 119 5.70 11.13 5.20
CA ALA A 119 4.29 11.52 5.15
C ALA A 119 3.86 12.17 6.48
N THR A 120 4.25 11.58 7.61
CA THR A 120 3.98 12.14 8.95
C THR A 120 4.61 13.52 9.12
N LEU A 121 5.86 13.69 8.70
CA LEU A 121 6.52 15.01 8.74
C LEU A 121 5.77 16.03 7.89
N GLY A 122 5.40 15.67 6.66
CA GLY A 122 4.62 16.55 5.77
C GLY A 122 3.27 16.94 6.38
N ALA A 123 2.53 15.98 6.92
CA ALA A 123 1.28 16.24 7.62
C ALA A 123 1.48 17.15 8.85
N SER A 124 2.51 16.87 9.66
CA SER A 124 2.83 17.66 10.85
C SER A 124 3.18 19.11 10.52
N LEU A 125 3.94 19.33 9.44
CA LEU A 125 4.25 20.68 8.95
C LEU A 125 2.96 21.41 8.53
N ALA A 126 2.07 20.74 7.80
CA ALA A 126 0.80 21.34 7.37
C ALA A 126 -0.09 21.72 8.55
N ILE A 127 -0.14 20.90 9.60
CA ILE A 127 -0.94 21.12 10.80
C ILE A 127 -0.34 22.24 11.64
N VAL A 128 0.92 22.13 12.07
CA VAL A 128 1.55 23.06 13.02
C VAL A 128 1.67 24.48 12.44
N PHE A 129 2.01 24.60 11.16
CA PHE A 129 2.12 25.90 10.50
C PHE A 129 0.82 26.38 9.87
N ASN A 130 -0.29 25.67 10.10
CA ASN A 130 -1.62 25.99 9.57
C ASN A 130 -1.58 26.39 8.08
N LEU A 131 -0.94 25.54 7.25
CA LEU A 131 -0.71 25.86 5.84
C LEU A 131 -2.01 25.91 5.01
N ALA A 132 -3.12 25.48 5.58
CA ALA A 132 -4.44 25.59 4.97
C ALA A 132 -4.92 27.06 4.88
N ALA A 133 -4.68 27.84 5.94
CA ALA A 133 -5.12 29.22 6.02
C ALA A 133 -4.56 30.12 4.90
N PRO A 134 -3.23 30.19 4.66
CA PRO A 134 -2.68 31.02 3.58
C PRO A 134 -3.02 30.52 2.17
N LEU A 135 -3.33 29.22 2.02
CA LEU A 135 -3.73 28.65 0.74
C LEU A 135 -5.22 28.84 0.43
N GLY A 136 -6.03 29.21 1.44
CA GLY A 136 -7.48 29.33 1.31
C GLY A 136 -8.18 28.00 0.99
N LEU A 137 -7.55 26.88 1.34
CA LEU A 137 -8.04 25.53 1.09
C LEU A 137 -8.42 24.83 2.42
N PRO A 138 -9.40 23.92 2.40
CA PRO A 138 -9.73 23.12 3.58
C PRO A 138 -8.55 22.23 4.03
N GLU A 139 -8.35 22.09 5.33
CA GLU A 139 -7.34 21.18 5.92
C GLU A 139 -7.48 19.74 5.43
N THR A 140 -8.72 19.32 5.15
CA THR A 140 -9.04 17.98 4.61
C THR A 140 -8.33 17.65 3.29
N TYR A 141 -7.87 18.64 2.55
CA TYR A 141 -7.06 18.49 1.32
C TYR A 141 -5.60 18.83 1.54
N VAL A 142 -5.31 19.87 2.33
CA VAL A 142 -3.94 20.37 2.51
C VAL A 142 -3.07 19.35 3.24
N VAL A 143 -3.55 18.79 4.35
CA VAL A 143 -2.79 17.78 5.11
C VAL A 143 -2.45 16.55 4.28
N PRO A 144 -3.38 15.91 3.54
CA PRO A 144 -3.05 14.81 2.63
C PRO A 144 -2.05 15.18 1.51
N VAL A 145 -2.15 16.39 0.95
CA VAL A 145 -1.23 16.84 -0.11
C VAL A 145 0.19 16.96 0.44
N PHE A 146 0.38 17.57 1.61
CA PHE A 146 1.69 17.69 2.24
C PHE A 146 2.23 16.34 2.71
N ALA A 147 1.38 15.44 3.22
CA ALA A 147 1.75 14.08 3.54
C ALA A 147 2.24 13.32 2.30
N PHE A 148 1.49 13.41 1.20
CA PHE A 148 1.88 12.80 -0.08
C PHE A 148 3.20 13.39 -0.61
N ALA A 149 3.35 14.71 -0.59
CA ALA A 149 4.57 15.38 -1.02
C ALA A 149 5.78 14.94 -0.19
N GLY A 150 5.64 14.85 1.13
CA GLY A 150 6.68 14.33 2.03
C GLY A 150 7.07 12.89 1.68
N ALA A 151 6.09 12.01 1.49
CA ALA A 151 6.30 10.62 1.10
C ALA A 151 7.06 10.50 -0.24
N ILE A 152 6.67 11.27 -1.25
CA ILE A 152 7.36 11.29 -2.55
C ILE A 152 8.76 11.89 -2.42
N ALA A 153 8.95 12.91 -1.59
CA ALA A 153 10.26 13.47 -1.33
C ALA A 153 11.23 12.45 -0.72
N SER A 154 10.78 11.61 0.24
CA SER A 154 11.61 10.54 0.79
C SER A 154 12.03 9.53 -0.27
N ALA A 155 11.09 9.14 -1.15
CA ALA A 155 11.39 8.27 -2.27
C ALA A 155 12.41 8.89 -3.22
N ALA A 156 12.27 10.18 -3.53
CA ALA A 156 13.23 10.90 -4.37
C ALA A 156 14.63 10.94 -3.74
N VAL A 157 14.73 11.16 -2.43
CA VAL A 157 16.00 11.12 -1.69
C VAL A 157 16.65 9.73 -1.80
N ILE A 158 15.91 8.66 -1.51
CA ILE A 158 16.43 7.29 -1.63
C ILE A 158 16.91 7.00 -3.06
N LEU A 159 16.10 7.38 -4.07
CA LEU A 159 16.47 7.18 -5.47
C LEU A 159 17.71 7.97 -5.89
N LEU A 160 17.84 9.21 -5.42
CA LEU A 160 19.02 10.04 -5.67
C LEU A 160 20.27 9.41 -5.06
N LEU A 161 20.21 9.04 -3.78
CA LEU A 161 21.30 8.38 -3.08
C LEU A 161 21.68 7.05 -3.75
N SER A 162 20.69 6.27 -4.15
CA SER A 162 20.90 5.01 -4.87
C SER A 162 21.56 5.22 -6.23
N ARG A 163 21.30 6.33 -6.91
CA ARG A 163 21.98 6.67 -8.18
C ARG A 163 23.45 7.07 -7.97
N VAL A 164 23.73 7.79 -6.89
CA VAL A 164 25.08 8.30 -6.60
C VAL A 164 25.99 7.20 -6.04
N TYR A 165 25.49 6.39 -5.11
CA TYR A 165 26.27 5.39 -4.38
C TYR A 165 26.04 3.95 -4.86
N GLY A 166 25.22 3.76 -5.90
CA GLY A 166 24.83 2.46 -6.43
C GLY A 166 23.50 1.97 -5.83
N ALA A 167 22.67 1.36 -6.66
CA ALA A 167 21.37 0.85 -6.28
C ALA A 167 21.44 -0.59 -5.70
N THR A 168 22.45 -0.86 -4.84
CA THR A 168 22.55 -2.16 -4.16
C THR A 168 21.50 -2.29 -3.06
N VAL A 169 21.19 -3.51 -2.66
CA VAL A 169 20.22 -3.78 -1.57
C VAL A 169 20.70 -3.12 -0.27
N ASP A 170 21.97 -3.29 0.07
CA ASP A 170 22.56 -2.75 1.30
C ASP A 170 22.50 -1.22 1.33
N THR A 171 22.79 -0.57 0.19
CA THR A 171 22.72 0.89 0.05
C THR A 171 21.29 1.39 0.30
N VAL A 172 20.29 0.77 -0.32
CA VAL A 172 18.87 1.17 -0.16
C VAL A 172 18.40 0.99 1.27
N ILE A 173 18.74 -0.13 1.91
CA ILE A 173 18.36 -0.42 3.30
C ILE A 173 19.04 0.54 4.27
N LEU A 174 20.35 0.74 4.13
CA LEU A 174 21.12 1.61 5.04
C LEU A 174 20.64 3.07 4.97
N PHE A 175 20.45 3.60 3.76
CA PHE A 175 19.91 4.95 3.59
C PHE A 175 18.45 5.05 4.06
N GLY A 176 17.63 4.01 3.87
CA GLY A 176 16.28 3.95 4.41
C GLY A 176 16.26 4.08 5.94
N ILE A 177 17.10 3.30 6.63
CA ILE A 177 17.20 3.36 8.09
C ILE A 177 17.70 4.74 8.56
N ALA A 178 18.75 5.27 7.94
CA ALA A 178 19.27 6.60 8.27
C ALA A 178 18.20 7.69 8.08
N LEU A 179 17.43 7.61 6.98
CA LEU A 179 16.35 8.54 6.69
C LEU A 179 15.21 8.43 7.72
N VAL A 180 14.84 7.22 8.14
CA VAL A 180 13.83 6.99 9.19
C VAL A 180 14.23 7.71 10.48
N PHE A 181 15.46 7.53 10.97
CA PHE A 181 15.92 8.20 12.19
C PHE A 181 15.95 9.73 12.05
N ALA A 182 16.42 10.24 10.91
CA ALA A 182 16.43 11.68 10.64
C ALA A 182 15.00 12.26 10.62
N LEU A 183 14.05 11.58 9.94
CA LEU A 183 12.66 12.00 9.89
C LEU A 183 11.98 11.94 11.26
N GLN A 184 12.25 10.89 12.05
CA GLN A 184 11.74 10.79 13.43
C GLN A 184 12.23 11.94 14.30
N ALA A 185 13.51 12.31 14.22
CA ALA A 185 14.06 13.44 14.95
C ALA A 185 13.38 14.76 14.54
N LEU A 186 13.13 14.98 13.25
CA LEU A 186 12.42 16.15 12.74
C LEU A 186 10.96 16.17 13.21
N ILE A 187 10.25 15.03 13.20
CA ILE A 187 8.88 14.95 13.72
C ILE A 187 8.84 15.30 15.20
N GLN A 188 9.76 14.78 16.01
CA GLN A 188 9.85 15.12 17.44
C GLN A 188 10.11 16.60 17.65
N LEU A 189 10.98 17.22 16.83
CA LEU A 189 11.22 18.66 16.89
C LEU A 189 9.95 19.48 16.58
N ILE A 190 9.19 19.09 15.56
CA ILE A 190 7.93 19.73 15.20
C ILE A 190 6.90 19.55 16.34
N GLN A 191 6.81 18.36 16.92
CA GLN A 191 5.92 18.09 18.06
C GLN A 191 6.30 18.90 19.31
N PHE A 192 7.59 19.16 19.51
CA PHE A 192 8.07 19.97 20.64
C PHE A 192 7.64 21.43 20.54
N VAL A 193 7.57 22.00 19.34
CA VAL A 193 7.16 23.40 19.13
C VAL A 193 5.67 23.57 18.88
N ALA A 194 4.94 22.47 18.72
CA ALA A 194 3.50 22.46 18.46
C ALA A 194 2.71 22.91 19.71
N ASP A 195 1.62 23.62 19.50
CA ASP A 195 0.62 23.84 20.55
C ASP A 195 -0.17 22.54 20.87
N SER A 196 -0.94 22.54 21.93
CA SER A 196 -1.67 21.35 22.41
C SER A 196 -2.65 20.79 21.36
N ASP A 197 -3.33 21.66 20.61
CA ASP A 197 -4.34 21.27 19.64
C ASP A 197 -3.69 20.65 18.40
N SER A 198 -2.63 21.28 17.89
CA SER A 198 -1.82 20.77 16.79
C SER A 198 -1.15 19.44 17.15
N LEU A 199 -0.61 19.33 18.37
CA LEU A 199 -0.02 18.09 18.86
C LEU A 199 -1.06 16.96 18.88
N GLN A 200 -2.25 17.22 19.39
CA GLN A 200 -3.35 16.25 19.42
C GLN A 200 -3.74 15.81 17.99
N GLN A 201 -3.85 16.75 17.06
CA GLN A 201 -4.13 16.44 15.66
C GLN A 201 -3.05 15.56 15.02
N ILE A 202 -1.76 15.85 15.26
CA ILE A 202 -0.64 15.02 14.78
C ILE A 202 -0.75 13.59 15.34
N VAL A 203 -1.01 13.46 16.65
CA VAL A 203 -1.15 12.14 17.28
C VAL A 203 -2.30 11.35 16.64
N PHE A 204 -3.48 11.95 16.47
CA PHE A 204 -4.60 11.29 15.81
C PHE A 204 -4.35 11.01 14.33
N TRP A 205 -3.56 11.84 13.65
CA TRP A 205 -3.18 11.57 12.27
C TRP A 205 -2.24 10.37 12.18
N THR A 206 -1.27 10.26 13.09
CA THR A 206 -0.29 9.15 13.14
C THR A 206 -0.91 7.82 13.57
N MET A 207 -2.04 7.83 14.26
CA MET A 207 -2.77 6.60 14.60
C MET A 207 -3.40 5.95 13.36
N GLY A 208 -3.56 6.70 12.28
CA GLY A 208 -4.24 6.24 11.07
C GLY A 208 -5.72 5.94 11.28
N SER A 209 -6.53 6.17 10.28
CA SER A 209 -7.96 5.83 10.34
C SER A 209 -8.58 5.72 8.96
N LEU A 210 -9.34 4.67 8.75
CA LEU A 210 -10.16 4.49 7.55
C LEU A 210 -11.49 5.25 7.62
N THR A 211 -11.88 5.78 8.80
CA THR A 211 -13.14 6.51 8.98
C THR A 211 -13.19 7.84 8.23
N ARG A 212 -12.04 8.33 7.73
CA ARG A 212 -11.93 9.52 6.89
C ARG A 212 -12.21 9.25 5.41
N ALA A 213 -12.58 8.02 5.06
CA ALA A 213 -12.85 7.62 3.69
C ALA A 213 -14.06 8.37 3.12
N THR A 214 -13.92 8.81 1.87
CA THR A 214 -14.99 9.33 1.03
C THR A 214 -14.87 8.70 -0.34
N TRP A 215 -15.92 8.72 -1.15
CA TRP A 215 -15.90 8.18 -2.51
C TRP A 215 -14.78 8.77 -3.36
N GLU A 216 -14.54 10.06 -3.24
CA GLU A 216 -13.45 10.76 -3.95
C GLU A 216 -12.08 10.18 -3.57
N LYS A 217 -11.80 10.02 -2.27
CA LYS A 217 -10.54 9.46 -1.78
C LYS A 217 -10.36 8.00 -2.20
N VAL A 218 -11.42 7.19 -2.12
CA VAL A 218 -11.41 5.81 -2.61
C VAL A 218 -11.10 5.77 -4.10
N ALA A 219 -11.69 6.65 -4.91
CA ALA A 219 -11.44 6.74 -6.33
C ALA A 219 -9.98 7.11 -6.62
N ILE A 220 -9.39 8.06 -5.89
CA ILE A 220 -7.98 8.48 -6.08
C ILE A 220 -7.03 7.33 -5.75
N VAL A 221 -7.19 6.68 -4.58
CA VAL A 221 -6.33 5.55 -4.18
C VAL A 221 -6.51 4.39 -5.16
N GLY A 222 -7.75 4.09 -5.55
CA GLY A 222 -8.09 3.07 -6.53
C GLY A 222 -7.49 3.33 -7.91
N ALA A 223 -7.50 4.58 -8.37
CA ALA A 223 -6.89 4.97 -9.64
C ALA A 223 -5.37 4.77 -9.62
N VAL A 224 -4.68 5.18 -8.54
CA VAL A 224 -3.23 4.94 -8.41
C VAL A 224 -2.91 3.45 -8.39
N PHE A 225 -3.69 2.64 -7.66
CA PHE A 225 -3.55 1.19 -7.68
C PHE A 225 -3.73 0.62 -9.09
N ALA A 226 -4.82 1.01 -9.78
CA ALA A 226 -5.13 0.55 -11.12
C ALA A 226 -4.06 0.96 -12.17
N LEU A 227 -3.40 2.10 -11.99
CA LEU A 227 -2.27 2.52 -12.83
C LEU A 227 -0.98 1.74 -12.52
N CYS A 228 -0.74 1.40 -11.26
CA CYS A 228 0.45 0.66 -10.83
C CYS A 228 0.36 -0.83 -11.17
N LEU A 229 -0.81 -1.44 -11.05
CA LEU A 229 -1.02 -2.88 -11.22
C LEU A 229 -0.55 -3.43 -12.58
N PRO A 230 -0.85 -2.83 -13.74
CA PRO A 230 -0.36 -3.32 -15.03
C PRO A 230 1.17 -3.28 -15.15
N ALA A 231 1.82 -2.27 -14.57
CA ALA A 231 3.28 -2.19 -14.53
C ALA A 231 3.87 -3.31 -13.66
N SER A 232 3.23 -3.61 -12.52
CA SER A 232 3.58 -4.73 -11.64
C SER A 232 3.48 -6.06 -12.37
N ILE A 233 2.37 -6.31 -13.06
CA ILE A 233 2.13 -7.55 -13.82
C ILE A 233 3.18 -7.72 -14.93
N ARG A 234 3.51 -6.67 -15.67
CA ARG A 234 4.53 -6.71 -16.73
C ARG A 234 5.92 -7.06 -16.21
N GLN A 235 6.23 -6.69 -14.98
CA GLN A 235 7.54 -6.93 -14.37
C GLN A 235 7.62 -8.22 -13.54
N VAL A 236 6.53 -9.00 -13.42
CA VAL A 236 6.50 -10.24 -12.60
C VAL A 236 7.62 -11.19 -13.01
N TRP A 237 7.86 -11.38 -14.31
CA TRP A 237 8.92 -12.26 -14.78
C TRP A 237 10.30 -11.78 -14.34
N ALA A 238 10.62 -10.51 -14.52
CA ALA A 238 11.90 -9.92 -14.10
C ALA A 238 12.10 -10.01 -12.59
N MET A 239 11.06 -9.75 -11.80
CA MET A 239 11.09 -9.90 -10.34
C MET A 239 11.27 -11.37 -9.92
N THR A 240 10.66 -12.31 -10.66
CA THR A 240 10.84 -13.74 -10.40
C THR A 240 12.29 -14.18 -10.69
N ALA A 241 12.88 -13.70 -11.78
CA ALA A 241 14.28 -13.95 -12.08
C ALA A 241 15.22 -13.41 -11.00
N LEU A 242 14.92 -12.22 -10.46
CA LEU A 242 15.72 -11.59 -9.40
C LEU A 242 15.71 -12.40 -8.09
N ARG A 243 14.67 -13.16 -7.79
CA ARG A 243 14.64 -14.09 -6.64
C ARG A 243 15.67 -15.20 -6.73
N GLY A 244 16.14 -15.53 -7.94
CA GLY A 244 17.26 -16.48 -8.16
C GLY A 244 18.64 -15.87 -7.92
N GLY A 245 18.72 -14.57 -7.65
CA GLY A 245 19.97 -13.81 -7.46
C GLY A 245 20.19 -12.78 -8.56
N GLU A 246 20.97 -11.74 -8.24
CA GLU A 246 21.22 -10.64 -9.19
C GLU A 246 21.99 -11.10 -10.43
N ASP A 247 23.04 -11.91 -10.25
CA ASP A 247 23.85 -12.44 -11.36
C ASP A 247 23.02 -13.32 -12.29
N TYR A 248 22.14 -14.14 -11.71
CA TYR A 248 21.19 -14.94 -12.46
C TYR A 248 20.24 -14.05 -13.27
N ALA A 249 19.63 -13.05 -12.65
CA ALA A 249 18.74 -12.13 -13.34
C ALA A 249 19.45 -11.36 -14.47
N ARG A 250 20.69 -10.89 -14.23
CA ARG A 250 21.52 -10.20 -15.22
C ARG A 250 21.87 -11.11 -16.41
N SER A 251 22.13 -12.41 -16.20
CA SER A 251 22.42 -13.36 -17.27
C SER A 251 21.22 -13.58 -18.20
N TYR A 252 19.99 -13.35 -17.71
CA TYR A 252 18.75 -13.36 -18.50
C TYR A 252 18.40 -11.99 -19.10
N GLY A 253 19.29 -11.01 -19.05
CA GLY A 253 19.10 -9.69 -19.64
C GLY A 253 18.25 -8.74 -18.81
N VAL A 254 18.00 -9.04 -17.52
CA VAL A 254 17.28 -8.13 -16.63
C VAL A 254 18.19 -6.97 -16.21
N ALA A 255 17.77 -5.75 -16.49
CA ALA A 255 18.42 -4.54 -16.01
C ALA A 255 18.04 -4.31 -14.52
N VAL A 256 18.74 -5.01 -13.60
CA VAL A 256 18.39 -5.12 -12.16
C VAL A 256 18.26 -3.75 -11.51
N ASP A 257 19.22 -2.82 -11.78
CA ASP A 257 19.21 -1.49 -11.15
C ASP A 257 18.01 -0.66 -11.61
N ARG A 258 17.65 -0.72 -12.90
CA ARG A 258 16.47 -0.06 -13.44
C ARG A 258 15.19 -0.68 -12.88
N LEU A 259 15.12 -2.00 -12.79
CA LEU A 259 14.00 -2.71 -12.18
C LEU A 259 13.79 -2.25 -10.74
N ARG A 260 14.87 -2.24 -9.94
CA ARG A 260 14.81 -1.81 -8.53
C ARG A 260 14.31 -0.39 -8.40
N LEU A 261 14.86 0.56 -9.17
CA LEU A 261 14.41 1.96 -9.13
C LEU A 261 12.95 2.13 -9.53
N THR A 262 12.48 1.46 -10.58
CA THR A 262 11.08 1.55 -11.02
C THR A 262 10.11 0.94 -10.02
N VAL A 263 10.48 -0.17 -9.39
CA VAL A 263 9.68 -0.80 -8.32
C VAL A 263 9.64 0.08 -7.09
N LEU A 264 10.77 0.64 -6.64
CA LEU A 264 10.81 1.54 -5.49
C LEU A 264 9.92 2.78 -5.70
N LEU A 265 9.94 3.37 -6.90
CA LEU A 265 9.05 4.49 -7.24
C LEU A 265 7.58 4.09 -7.13
N ARG A 266 7.21 2.95 -7.70
CA ARG A 266 5.82 2.46 -7.68
C ARG A 266 5.35 2.12 -6.27
N VAL A 267 6.17 1.41 -5.51
CA VAL A 267 5.92 1.09 -4.09
C VAL A 267 5.69 2.38 -3.29
N SER A 268 6.57 3.37 -3.48
CA SER A 268 6.44 4.66 -2.80
C SER A 268 5.17 5.40 -3.19
N ALA A 269 4.79 5.40 -4.47
CA ALA A 269 3.57 6.05 -4.94
C ALA A 269 2.31 5.41 -4.34
N MET A 270 2.22 4.07 -4.34
CA MET A 270 1.09 3.34 -3.74
C MET A 270 1.01 3.57 -2.23
N THR A 271 2.13 3.52 -1.54
CA THR A 271 2.18 3.77 -0.09
C THR A 271 1.87 5.22 0.23
N ALA A 272 2.43 6.16 -0.52
CA ALA A 272 2.22 7.59 -0.31
C ALA A 272 0.74 7.97 -0.42
N VAL A 273 0.03 7.50 -1.47
CA VAL A 273 -1.38 7.82 -1.64
C VAL A 273 -2.25 7.15 -0.57
N ALA A 274 -1.95 5.91 -0.19
CA ALA A 274 -2.67 5.22 0.87
C ALA A 274 -2.53 6.00 2.20
N VAL A 275 -1.28 6.27 2.63
CA VAL A 275 -0.99 6.95 3.91
C VAL A 275 -1.48 8.39 3.91
N ALA A 276 -1.43 9.11 2.80
CA ALA A 276 -1.89 10.50 2.72
C ALA A 276 -3.35 10.67 3.14
N PHE A 277 -4.22 9.74 2.76
CA PHE A 277 -5.65 9.82 3.06
C PHE A 277 -6.07 9.10 4.35
N THR A 278 -5.32 8.10 4.78
CA THR A 278 -5.70 7.30 5.95
C THR A 278 -4.87 7.62 7.20
N GLY A 279 -3.78 8.35 7.06
CA GLY A 279 -2.73 8.43 8.08
C GLY A 279 -1.84 7.18 8.03
N VAL A 280 -1.02 6.98 9.06
CA VAL A 280 -0.07 5.86 9.09
C VAL A 280 -0.84 4.56 9.32
N ILE A 281 -0.85 3.70 8.30
CA ILE A 281 -1.38 2.33 8.34
C ILE A 281 -0.31 1.41 7.75
N GLY A 282 0.10 0.35 8.51
CA GLY A 282 1.10 -0.61 8.04
C GLY A 282 1.38 -1.68 9.05
#